data_53a6966bfad7f752eaa35e4b52c67632
#
_entry.id   53a6966bfad7f752eaa35e4b52c67632
#
_cell.length_a   1.000
_cell.length_b   1.000
_cell.length_c   1.000
_cell.angle_alpha   90.00
_cell.angle_beta   90.00
_cell.angle_gamma   90.00
#
_symmetry.space_group_name_H-M   'P 1'
#
loop_
_entity.id
_entity.type
_entity.pdbx_description
1 polymer ?
#
loop_
_entity_poly.entity_id
_entity_poly.type
_entity_poly.pdbx_seq_one_letter_code
_entity_poly.pdbx_strand_id
1 'polypeptide(L)'
;MALSVAQFLAIVLTALALVPAGAHLFELPNKIGLDREAYFVVQSIYRGWALFGIVLIGSLLADLALAILARRQRAPFWLALLGFLLMAGTLVVFFTWTYPANQATSDWTVAPADWQELRRQWEYAHAAAAVLTLAALCAVTLSTVMSRD
;
A
#
# COMPACT_ATOMS: atom_id res chain seq x y z
N MET A 1 9.06 -18.47 -19.33
CA MET A 1 9.82 -18.39 -18.06
C MET A 1 9.86 -16.99 -17.47
N ALA A 2 10.31 -15.92 -18.16
CA ALA A 2 10.35 -14.56 -17.60
C ALA A 2 8.95 -14.03 -17.23
N LEU A 3 7.92 -14.23 -18.07
CA LEU A 3 6.55 -13.82 -17.77
C LEU A 3 6.02 -14.50 -16.51
N SER A 4 6.18 -15.81 -16.36
CA SER A 4 5.68 -16.57 -15.19
C SER A 4 6.38 -16.13 -13.89
N VAL A 5 7.68 -15.78 -13.96
CA VAL A 5 8.40 -15.21 -12.79
C VAL A 5 7.85 -13.83 -12.43
N ALA A 6 7.62 -12.97 -13.42
CA ALA A 6 7.03 -11.64 -13.18
C ALA A 6 5.61 -11.75 -12.60
N GLN A 7 4.78 -12.66 -13.10
CA GLN A 7 3.45 -12.94 -12.58
C GLN A 7 3.49 -13.37 -11.12
N PHE A 8 4.37 -14.32 -10.79
CA PHE A 8 4.55 -14.78 -9.40
C PHE A 8 5.00 -13.64 -8.48
N LEU A 9 6.04 -12.89 -8.88
CA LEU A 9 6.56 -11.80 -8.08
C LEU A 9 5.54 -10.66 -7.90
N ALA A 10 4.81 -10.27 -8.95
CA ALA A 10 3.79 -9.25 -8.88
C ALA A 10 2.70 -9.63 -7.86
N ILE A 11 2.17 -10.86 -7.93
CA ILE A 11 1.15 -11.33 -7.00
C ILE A 11 1.69 -11.39 -5.56
N VAL A 12 2.85 -12.04 -5.36
CA VAL A 12 3.38 -12.26 -4.01
C VAL A 12 3.77 -10.94 -3.33
N LEU A 13 4.47 -10.05 -4.04
CA LEU A 13 4.92 -8.79 -3.45
C LEU A 13 3.74 -7.84 -3.20
N THR A 14 2.75 -7.78 -4.11
CA THR A 14 1.54 -6.96 -3.89
C THR A 14 0.71 -7.54 -2.73
N ALA A 15 0.59 -8.87 -2.60
CA ALA A 15 -0.07 -9.49 -1.45
C ALA A 15 0.67 -9.21 -0.14
N LEU A 16 2.01 -9.26 -0.13
CA LEU A 16 2.81 -8.89 1.04
C LEU A 16 2.67 -7.40 1.40
N ALA A 17 2.58 -6.50 0.42
CA ALA A 17 2.31 -5.09 0.65
C ALA A 17 0.90 -4.84 1.24
N LEU A 18 -0.07 -5.70 0.91
CA LEU A 18 -1.41 -5.63 1.46
C LEU A 18 -1.47 -6.00 2.96
N VAL A 19 -0.53 -6.77 3.48
CA VAL A 19 -0.53 -7.18 4.90
C VAL A 19 -0.53 -5.97 5.84
N PRO A 20 0.46 -5.06 5.82
CA PRO A 20 0.46 -3.88 6.68
C PRO A 20 -0.68 -2.91 6.32
N ALA A 21 -0.99 -2.72 5.04
CA ALA A 21 -2.07 -1.84 4.60
C ALA A 21 -3.44 -2.35 5.10
N GLY A 22 -3.69 -3.66 5.01
CA GLY A 22 -4.90 -4.28 5.52
C GLY A 22 -5.00 -4.21 7.05
N ALA A 23 -3.89 -4.36 7.77
CA ALA A 23 -3.87 -4.19 9.22
C ALA A 23 -4.38 -2.80 9.60
N HIS A 24 -3.85 -1.73 9.00
CA HIS A 24 -4.32 -0.36 9.24
C HIS A 24 -5.81 -0.16 8.92
N LEU A 25 -6.31 -0.74 7.84
CA LEU A 25 -7.73 -0.65 7.48
C LEU A 25 -8.63 -1.31 8.53
N PHE A 26 -8.27 -2.50 9.03
CA PHE A 26 -9.08 -3.23 10.00
C PHE A 26 -8.97 -2.66 11.42
N GLU A 27 -7.88 -1.98 11.76
CA GLU A 27 -7.71 -1.30 13.05
C GLU A 27 -8.46 0.03 13.11
N LEU A 28 -8.70 0.69 11.97
CA LEU A 28 -9.28 2.03 11.88
C LEU A 28 -10.52 2.23 12.77
N PRO A 29 -11.55 1.36 12.75
CA PRO A 29 -12.75 1.56 13.57
C PRO A 29 -12.48 1.58 15.07
N ASN A 30 -11.51 0.80 15.52
CA ASN A 30 -11.16 0.69 16.94
C ASN A 30 -10.17 1.77 17.38
N LYS A 31 -9.39 2.29 16.46
CA LYS A 31 -8.27 3.20 16.74
C LYS A 31 -8.61 4.67 16.62
N ILE A 32 -9.54 5.02 15.71
CA ILE A 32 -9.88 6.41 15.40
C ILE A 32 -10.52 7.17 16.58
N GLY A 33 -11.13 6.46 17.52
CA GLY A 33 -11.81 7.01 18.70
C GLY A 33 -10.98 7.01 19.98
N LEU A 34 -9.74 6.49 19.97
CA LEU A 34 -8.91 6.44 21.17
C LEU A 34 -8.58 7.83 21.70
N ASP A 35 -8.40 7.94 23.01
CA ASP A 35 -7.80 9.13 23.62
C ASP A 35 -6.33 9.30 23.21
N ARG A 36 -5.75 10.44 23.54
CA ARG A 36 -4.38 10.77 23.14
C ARG A 36 -3.36 9.74 23.62
N GLU A 37 -3.42 9.38 24.90
CA GLU A 37 -2.42 8.52 25.51
C GLU A 37 -2.47 7.12 24.91
N ALA A 38 -3.66 6.54 24.82
CA ALA A 38 -3.88 5.22 24.23
C ALA A 38 -3.47 5.21 22.75
N TYR A 39 -3.82 6.25 21.98
CA TYR A 39 -3.47 6.34 20.56
C TYR A 39 -1.95 6.36 20.35
N PHE A 40 -1.21 7.18 21.09
CA PHE A 40 0.24 7.27 20.95
C PHE A 40 0.96 5.99 21.43
N VAL A 41 0.43 5.30 22.43
CA VAL A 41 0.92 3.97 22.82
C VAL A 41 0.74 2.96 21.70
N VAL A 42 -0.46 2.90 21.11
CA VAL A 42 -0.75 1.98 19.98
C VAL A 42 0.13 2.28 18.79
N GLN A 43 0.40 3.54 18.46
CA GLN A 43 1.27 3.91 17.35
C GLN A 43 2.71 3.35 17.48
N SER A 44 3.15 3.05 18.70
CA SER A 44 4.49 2.48 18.94
C SER A 44 4.69 1.09 18.33
N ILE A 45 3.61 0.33 18.06
CA ILE A 45 3.68 -1.00 17.44
C ILE A 45 4.19 -0.93 15.98
N TYR A 46 4.04 0.22 15.31
CA TYR A 46 4.47 0.39 13.92
C TYR A 46 5.95 0.77 13.78
N ARG A 47 6.69 0.82 14.90
CA ARG A 47 8.12 1.11 14.85
C ARG A 47 8.83 0.07 13.97
N GLY A 48 9.53 0.54 12.95
CA GLY A 48 10.23 -0.32 11.99
C GLY A 48 9.38 -0.74 10.77
N TRP A 49 8.08 -0.45 10.73
CA TRP A 49 7.23 -0.80 9.58
C TRP A 49 7.60 -0.04 8.30
N ALA A 50 8.40 1.02 8.38
CA ALA A 50 8.99 1.66 7.20
C ALA A 50 9.77 0.67 6.32
N LEU A 51 10.25 -0.46 6.86
CA LEU A 51 10.89 -1.54 6.09
C LEU A 51 9.94 -2.19 5.08
N PHE A 52 8.61 -2.17 5.30
CA PHE A 52 7.64 -2.61 4.29
C PHE A 52 7.67 -1.75 3.02
N GLY A 53 8.29 -0.56 3.06
CA GLY A 53 8.59 0.23 1.86
C GLY A 53 9.43 -0.53 0.83
N ILE A 54 10.31 -1.44 1.27
CA ILE A 54 11.10 -2.31 0.37
C ILE A 54 10.16 -3.24 -0.42
N VAL A 55 9.17 -3.83 0.25
CA VAL A 55 8.17 -4.70 -0.37
C VAL A 55 7.31 -3.89 -1.36
N LEU A 56 6.90 -2.68 -0.98
CA LEU A 56 6.12 -1.78 -1.84
C LEU A 56 6.87 -1.44 -3.12
N ILE A 57 8.15 -1.06 -3.02
CA ILE A 57 8.98 -0.77 -4.19
C ILE A 57 9.19 -2.04 -5.04
N GLY A 58 9.42 -3.17 -4.38
CA GLY A 58 9.51 -4.46 -5.07
C GLY A 58 8.25 -4.81 -5.85
N SER A 59 7.04 -4.57 -5.28
CA SER A 59 5.79 -4.80 -5.99
C SER A 59 5.61 -3.87 -7.18
N LEU A 60 5.94 -2.58 -7.05
CA LEU A 60 5.92 -1.62 -8.16
C LEU A 60 6.80 -2.09 -9.34
N LEU A 61 8.02 -2.54 -9.04
CA LEU A 61 8.93 -3.03 -10.07
C LEU A 61 8.42 -4.32 -10.72
N ALA A 62 7.85 -5.23 -9.93
CA ALA A 62 7.29 -6.48 -10.43
C ALA A 62 6.05 -6.25 -11.30
N ASP A 63 5.14 -5.35 -10.88
CA ASP A 63 3.93 -4.99 -11.63
C ASP A 63 4.28 -4.30 -12.96
N LEU A 64 5.27 -3.41 -12.95
CA LEU A 64 5.77 -2.77 -14.16
C LEU A 64 6.42 -3.81 -15.11
N ALA A 65 7.23 -4.72 -14.57
CA ALA A 65 7.83 -5.80 -15.35
C ALA A 65 6.76 -6.70 -15.96
N LEU A 66 5.71 -7.04 -15.19
CA LEU A 66 4.57 -7.80 -15.68
C LEU A 66 3.88 -7.08 -16.85
N ALA A 67 3.60 -5.78 -16.70
CA ALA A 67 2.98 -4.99 -17.75
C ALA A 67 3.84 -4.98 -19.04
N ILE A 68 5.16 -4.76 -18.91
CA ILE A 68 6.09 -4.76 -20.05
C ILE A 68 6.11 -6.13 -20.75
N LEU A 69 6.17 -7.22 -19.99
CA LEU A 69 6.22 -8.57 -20.54
C LEU A 69 4.88 -9.00 -21.18
N ALA A 70 3.76 -8.56 -20.60
CA ALA A 70 2.42 -8.83 -21.12
C ALA A 70 1.98 -7.90 -22.27
N ARG A 71 2.80 -6.95 -22.72
CA ARG A 71 2.43 -5.88 -23.67
C ARG A 71 1.84 -6.36 -25.01
N ARG A 72 2.09 -7.59 -25.41
CA ARG A 72 1.54 -8.19 -26.64
C ARG A 72 0.13 -8.77 -26.45
N GLN A 73 -0.34 -8.88 -25.21
CA GLN A 73 -1.65 -9.43 -24.84
C GLN A 73 -2.50 -8.29 -24.29
N ARG A 74 -3.51 -7.83 -25.04
CA ARG A 74 -4.24 -6.59 -24.77
C ARG A 74 -4.83 -6.54 -23.34
N ALA A 75 -5.60 -7.53 -22.94
CA ALA A 75 -6.25 -7.51 -21.62
C ALA A 75 -5.24 -7.69 -20.46
N PRO A 76 -4.32 -8.67 -20.48
CA PRO A 76 -3.27 -8.80 -19.48
C PRO A 76 -2.42 -7.53 -19.31
N PHE A 77 -2.04 -6.88 -20.41
CA PHE A 77 -1.27 -5.63 -20.36
C PHE A 77 -2.00 -4.53 -19.58
N TRP A 78 -3.25 -4.23 -19.94
CA TRP A 78 -3.97 -3.14 -19.29
C TRP A 78 -4.27 -3.43 -17.82
N LEU A 79 -4.52 -4.68 -17.46
CA LEU A 79 -4.70 -5.10 -16.06
C LEU A 79 -3.40 -4.98 -15.27
N ALA A 80 -2.26 -5.42 -15.80
CA ALA A 80 -0.97 -5.26 -15.15
C ALA A 80 -0.59 -3.78 -15.01
N LEU A 81 -0.83 -2.97 -16.04
CA LEU A 81 -0.59 -1.52 -15.98
C LEU A 81 -1.50 -0.85 -14.94
N LEU A 82 -2.77 -1.26 -14.86
CA LEU A 82 -3.68 -0.78 -13.81
C LEU A 82 -3.15 -1.13 -12.41
N GLY A 83 -2.68 -2.36 -12.20
CA GLY A 83 -2.05 -2.79 -10.94
C GLY A 83 -0.88 -1.88 -10.57
N PHE A 84 0.05 -1.66 -11.50
CA PHE A 84 1.17 -0.75 -11.32
C PHE A 84 0.73 0.68 -10.97
N LEU A 85 -0.25 1.23 -11.68
CA LEU A 85 -0.74 2.60 -11.42
C LEU A 85 -1.44 2.73 -10.06
N LEU A 86 -2.18 1.70 -9.64
CA LEU A 86 -2.80 1.66 -8.31
C LEU A 86 -1.74 1.60 -7.19
N MET A 87 -0.70 0.79 -7.38
CA MET A 87 0.43 0.75 -6.43
C MET A 87 1.22 2.07 -6.43
N ALA A 88 1.43 2.71 -7.58
CA ALA A 88 2.01 4.05 -7.63
C ALA A 88 1.12 5.09 -6.93
N GLY A 89 -0.20 4.95 -7.03
CA GLY A 89 -1.18 5.76 -6.30
C GLY A 89 -1.01 5.68 -4.78
N THR A 90 -0.59 4.52 -4.22
CA THR A 90 -0.31 4.42 -2.79
C THR A 90 0.87 5.29 -2.35
N LEU A 91 1.89 5.45 -3.20
CA LEU A 91 3.00 6.38 -2.94
C LEU A 91 2.53 7.84 -2.96
N VAL A 92 1.63 8.20 -3.88
CA VAL A 92 1.03 9.55 -3.90
C VAL A 92 0.28 9.80 -2.59
N VAL A 93 -0.54 8.86 -2.14
CA VAL A 93 -1.24 8.93 -0.85
C VAL A 93 -0.24 9.08 0.30
N PHE A 94 0.80 8.27 0.31
CA PHE A 94 1.82 8.30 1.37
C PHE A 94 2.51 9.67 1.44
N PHE A 95 3.05 10.17 0.35
CA PHE A 95 3.81 11.44 0.36
C PHE A 95 2.92 12.67 0.55
N THR A 96 1.64 12.59 0.20
CA THR A 96 0.72 13.72 0.33
C THR A 96 0.11 13.82 1.74
N TRP A 97 -0.15 12.69 2.39
CA TRP A 97 -0.90 12.69 3.66
C TRP A 97 -0.19 11.96 4.80
N THR A 98 0.30 10.73 4.57
CA THR A 98 0.91 9.93 5.64
C THR A 98 2.23 10.51 6.11
N TYR A 99 3.13 10.79 5.20
CA TYR A 99 4.46 11.28 5.50
C TYR A 99 4.47 12.66 6.19
N PRO A 100 3.67 13.66 5.77
CA PRO A 100 3.57 14.93 6.51
C PRO A 100 3.05 14.76 7.94
N ALA A 101 2.07 13.86 8.17
CA ALA A 101 1.58 13.58 9.51
C ALA A 101 2.67 12.92 10.39
N ASN A 102 3.45 12.00 9.85
CA ASN A 102 4.59 11.42 10.55
C ASN A 102 5.62 12.49 10.92
N GLN A 103 5.95 13.39 9.98
CA GLN A 103 6.89 14.48 10.27
C GLN A 103 6.36 15.42 11.37
N ALA A 104 5.09 15.85 11.28
CA ALA A 104 4.49 16.78 12.25
C ALA A 104 4.41 16.19 13.66
N THR A 105 4.31 14.86 13.78
CA THR A 105 4.22 14.15 15.07
C THR A 105 5.54 13.52 15.49
N SER A 106 6.63 13.74 14.76
CA SER A 106 7.91 13.04 14.96
C SER A 106 7.71 11.52 15.07
N ASP A 107 7.07 10.94 14.07
CA ASP A 107 6.69 9.53 14.03
C ASP A 107 5.85 9.10 15.25
N TRP A 108 4.86 9.95 15.59
CA TRP A 108 3.90 9.73 16.69
C TRP A 108 4.54 9.65 18.09
N THR A 109 5.67 10.34 18.29
CA THR A 109 6.31 10.51 19.60
C THR A 109 5.98 11.86 20.24
N VAL A 110 5.54 12.84 19.46
CA VAL A 110 5.14 14.17 19.90
C VAL A 110 3.68 14.44 19.51
N ALA A 111 2.89 14.94 20.45
CA ALA A 111 1.49 15.31 20.22
C ALA A 111 1.35 16.82 20.03
N PRO A 112 1.30 17.35 18.80
CA PRO A 112 0.98 18.75 18.55
C PRO A 112 -0.47 19.06 18.90
N ALA A 113 -0.84 20.35 18.93
CA ALA A 113 -2.19 20.76 19.32
C ALA A 113 -3.30 20.20 18.39
N ASP A 114 -2.98 20.02 17.12
CA ASP A 114 -3.85 19.49 16.04
C ASP A 114 -3.69 17.97 15.81
N TRP A 115 -3.12 17.23 16.77
CA TRP A 115 -2.86 15.78 16.65
C TRP A 115 -4.09 14.97 16.21
N GLN A 116 -5.30 15.39 16.56
CA GLN A 116 -6.53 14.69 16.17
C GLN A 116 -6.81 14.79 14.67
N GLU A 117 -6.50 15.95 14.07
CA GLU A 117 -6.61 16.13 12.62
C GLU A 117 -5.57 15.31 11.89
N LEU A 118 -4.31 15.37 12.36
CA LEU A 118 -3.21 14.55 11.83
C LEU A 118 -3.51 13.06 11.94
N ARG A 119 -4.16 12.61 13.04
CA ARG A 119 -4.64 11.26 13.20
C ARG A 119 -5.65 10.90 12.10
N ARG A 120 -6.69 11.72 11.91
CA ARG A 120 -7.70 11.47 10.85
C ARG A 120 -7.04 11.38 9.48
N GLN A 121 -6.19 12.33 9.16
CA GLN A 121 -5.43 12.35 7.91
C GLN A 121 -4.63 11.05 7.71
N TRP A 122 -3.89 10.63 8.71
CA TRP A 122 -3.02 9.44 8.68
C TRP A 122 -3.82 8.14 8.55
N GLU A 123 -4.86 7.97 9.36
CA GLU A 123 -5.69 6.76 9.37
C GLU A 123 -6.46 6.59 8.05
N TYR A 124 -7.09 7.64 7.55
CA TYR A 124 -7.80 7.56 6.27
C TYR A 124 -6.87 7.43 5.07
N ALA A 125 -5.68 7.99 5.13
CA ALA A 125 -4.65 7.77 4.10
C ALA A 125 -4.25 6.30 4.02
N HIS A 126 -4.03 5.65 5.16
CA HIS A 126 -3.73 4.22 5.20
C HIS A 126 -4.92 3.36 4.73
N ALA A 127 -6.14 3.70 5.10
CA ALA A 127 -7.33 3.02 4.60
C ALA A 127 -7.45 3.13 3.07
N ALA A 128 -7.22 4.32 2.50
CA ALA A 128 -7.20 4.53 1.05
C ALA A 128 -6.10 3.70 0.38
N ALA A 129 -4.88 3.69 0.95
CA ALA A 129 -3.78 2.87 0.44
C ALA A 129 -4.11 1.36 0.47
N ALA A 130 -4.81 0.88 1.50
CA ALA A 130 -5.25 -0.52 1.58
C ALA A 130 -6.22 -0.88 0.45
N VAL A 131 -7.19 -0.01 0.15
CA VAL A 131 -8.15 -0.21 -0.95
C VAL A 131 -7.43 -0.23 -2.29
N LEU A 132 -6.50 0.72 -2.52
CA LEU A 132 -5.69 0.75 -3.74
C LEU A 132 -4.84 -0.51 -3.90
N THR A 133 -4.19 -0.97 -2.83
CA THR A 133 -3.36 -2.18 -2.84
C THR A 133 -4.19 -3.44 -3.12
N LEU A 134 -5.39 -3.56 -2.51
CA LEU A 134 -6.30 -4.67 -2.79
C LEU A 134 -6.76 -4.66 -4.25
N ALA A 135 -7.12 -3.50 -4.79
CA ALA A 135 -7.50 -3.36 -6.18
C ALA A 135 -6.33 -3.69 -7.12
N ALA A 136 -5.09 -3.30 -6.76
CA ALA A 136 -3.90 -3.67 -7.49
C ALA A 136 -3.69 -5.19 -7.51
N LEU A 137 -3.81 -5.84 -6.35
CA LEU A 137 -3.72 -7.31 -6.25
C LEU A 137 -4.76 -8.01 -7.13
N CYS A 138 -5.99 -7.54 -7.14
CA CYS A 138 -7.03 -8.07 -8.03
C CYS A 138 -6.63 -7.89 -9.50
N ALA A 139 -6.14 -6.71 -9.87
CA ALA A 139 -5.75 -6.41 -11.25
C ALA A 139 -4.59 -7.29 -11.74
N VAL A 140 -3.50 -7.43 -10.96
CA VAL A 140 -2.35 -8.28 -11.36
C VAL A 140 -2.71 -9.76 -11.37
N THR A 141 -3.58 -10.21 -10.46
CA THR A 141 -4.07 -11.59 -10.45
C THR A 141 -4.92 -11.87 -11.71
N LEU A 142 -5.84 -10.98 -12.06
CA LEU A 142 -6.64 -11.10 -13.29
C LEU A 142 -5.76 -11.05 -14.53
N SER A 143 -4.73 -10.17 -14.56
CA SER A 143 -3.74 -10.16 -15.64
C SER A 143 -3.09 -11.52 -15.82
N THR A 144 -2.71 -12.15 -14.73
CA THR A 144 -2.07 -13.47 -14.73
C THR A 144 -3.01 -14.57 -15.22
N VAL A 145 -4.25 -14.61 -14.69
CA VAL A 145 -5.25 -15.63 -15.04
C VAL A 145 -5.68 -15.52 -16.52
N MET A 146 -5.69 -14.31 -17.07
CA MET A 146 -6.06 -14.05 -18.48
C MET A 146 -4.86 -14.14 -19.44
N SER A 147 -3.64 -14.27 -18.93
CA SER A 147 -2.44 -14.45 -19.76
C SER A 147 -2.49 -15.82 -20.45
N ARG A 148 -2.10 -15.84 -21.74
CA ARG A 148 -1.88 -17.06 -22.49
C ARG A 148 -0.37 -17.27 -22.63
N ASP A 149 0.05 -18.52 -22.56
CA ASP A 149 1.43 -18.93 -22.81
C ASP A 149 1.83 -18.70 -24.28
#